data_2dd84de2ad85b581d16ca6873c5d7151
#
_entry.id   2dd84de2ad85b581d16ca6873c5d7151
#
_cell.length_a   1.000
_cell.length_b   1.000
_cell.length_c   1.000
_cell.angle_alpha   90.00
_cell.angle_beta   90.00
_cell.angle_gamma   90.00
#
_symmetry.space_group_name_H-M   'P 1'
#
loop_
_entity.id
_entity.type
_entity.pdbx_description
1 polymer ?
#
loop_
_entity_poly.entity_id
_entity_poly.type
_entity_poly.pdbx_seq_one_letter_code
_entity_poly.pdbx_strand_id
1 'polypeptide(L)'
;AQFIVANCGSDEVARMCNLYQIPYAPGCTTMTEANHSLEMGAAFIKCFPISNVYGPELVNLFKTPTPWMPLMASGGINLDNLAEWLERGVDCCGMGSLLTKGSKEEIAANAAKVRAIIDETRAKMQTA
;
A
#
# COMPACT_ATOMS: atom_id res chain seq x y z
N ALA A 1 -0.07 4.10 -18.66
CA ALA A 1 0.17 4.08 -17.20
C ALA A 1 1.26 3.08 -16.87
N GLN A 2 2.05 3.35 -15.83
CA GLN A 2 3.10 2.45 -15.35
C GLN A 2 2.57 1.43 -14.35
N PHE A 3 1.45 1.73 -13.68
CA PHE A 3 0.72 0.83 -12.79
C PHE A 3 -0.74 1.29 -12.67
N ILE A 4 -1.61 0.38 -12.25
CA ILE A 4 -3.04 0.65 -12.02
C ILE A 4 -3.37 0.38 -10.55
N VAL A 5 -4.03 1.33 -9.91
CA VAL A 5 -4.58 1.18 -8.55
C VAL A 5 -6.08 1.41 -8.61
N ALA A 6 -6.84 0.50 -8.02
CA ALA A 6 -8.31 0.59 -7.99
C ALA A 6 -8.82 0.56 -6.54
N ASN A 7 -10.05 0.98 -6.33
CA ASN A 7 -10.73 0.92 -5.04
C ASN A 7 -11.40 -0.44 -4.77
N CYS A 8 -11.52 -1.28 -5.79
CA CYS A 8 -12.08 -2.63 -5.72
C CYS A 8 -11.41 -3.54 -6.76
N GLY A 9 -11.58 -4.83 -6.62
CA GLY A 9 -11.14 -5.82 -7.60
C GLY A 9 -12.03 -5.83 -8.85
N SER A 10 -11.41 -6.10 -10.00
CA SER A 10 -12.09 -6.36 -11.28
C SER A 10 -11.27 -7.32 -12.11
N ASP A 11 -11.88 -8.47 -12.46
CA ASP A 11 -11.23 -9.49 -13.29
C ASP A 11 -10.92 -8.98 -14.69
N GLU A 12 -11.78 -8.12 -15.23
CA GLU A 12 -11.59 -7.52 -16.55
C GLU A 12 -10.34 -6.61 -16.56
N VAL A 13 -10.22 -5.77 -15.53
CA VAL A 13 -9.04 -4.90 -15.36
C VAL A 13 -7.78 -5.74 -15.13
N ALA A 14 -7.87 -6.78 -14.31
CA ALA A 14 -6.74 -7.68 -14.04
C ALA A 14 -6.25 -8.35 -15.33
N ARG A 15 -7.15 -8.89 -16.16
CA ARG A 15 -6.80 -9.49 -17.46
C ARG A 15 -6.13 -8.48 -18.39
N MET A 16 -6.65 -7.25 -18.46
CA MET A 16 -6.05 -6.19 -19.25
C MET A 16 -4.65 -5.82 -18.75
N CYS A 17 -4.49 -5.68 -17.44
CA CYS A 17 -3.18 -5.39 -16.83
C CYS A 17 -2.18 -6.52 -17.12
N ASN A 18 -2.59 -7.77 -17.00
CA ASN A 18 -1.75 -8.92 -17.33
C ASN A 18 -1.34 -8.93 -18.81
N LEU A 19 -2.29 -8.66 -19.71
CA LEU A 19 -2.01 -8.62 -21.16
C LEU A 19 -0.94 -7.58 -21.51
N TYR A 20 -1.01 -6.40 -20.91
CA TYR A 20 -0.08 -5.31 -21.14
C TYR A 20 1.12 -5.29 -20.17
N GLN A 21 1.26 -6.28 -19.30
CA GLN A 21 2.30 -6.36 -18.28
C GLN A 21 2.38 -5.11 -17.38
N ILE A 22 1.20 -4.60 -17.01
CA ILE A 22 1.06 -3.43 -16.13
C ILE A 22 0.76 -3.93 -14.71
N PRO A 23 1.54 -3.55 -13.68
CA PRO A 23 1.23 -3.90 -12.29
C PRO A 23 -0.15 -3.39 -11.87
N TYR A 24 -0.94 -4.26 -11.23
CA TYR A 24 -2.29 -3.96 -10.74
C TYR A 24 -2.39 -4.11 -9.23
N ALA A 25 -2.98 -3.13 -8.57
CA ALA A 25 -3.25 -3.11 -7.14
C ALA A 25 -4.75 -2.90 -6.87
N PRO A 26 -5.56 -3.97 -6.85
CA PRO A 26 -6.99 -3.91 -6.54
C PRO A 26 -7.24 -3.62 -5.07
N GLY A 27 -8.32 -2.89 -4.78
CA GLY A 27 -8.85 -2.70 -3.44
C GLY A 27 -9.52 -3.97 -2.93
N CYS A 28 -9.11 -4.43 -1.75
CA CYS A 28 -9.65 -5.61 -1.08
C CYS A 28 -9.91 -5.30 0.40
N THR A 29 -11.02 -5.82 0.90
CA THR A 29 -11.44 -5.69 2.30
C THR A 29 -11.26 -7.00 3.06
N THR A 30 -11.34 -8.12 2.37
CA THR A 30 -11.31 -9.47 2.94
C THR A 30 -10.18 -10.32 2.36
N MET A 31 -9.81 -11.38 3.08
CA MET A 31 -8.84 -12.38 2.60
C MET A 31 -9.33 -13.10 1.35
N THR A 32 -10.63 -13.31 1.20
CA THR A 32 -11.21 -13.95 0.00
C THR A 32 -10.98 -13.09 -1.24
N GLU A 33 -11.26 -11.80 -1.15
CA GLU A 33 -11.00 -10.84 -2.23
C GLU A 33 -9.51 -10.73 -2.54
N ALA A 34 -8.66 -10.70 -1.51
CA ALA A 34 -7.21 -10.63 -1.67
C ALA A 34 -6.65 -11.86 -2.38
N ASN A 35 -7.04 -13.07 -1.97
CA ASN A 35 -6.61 -14.31 -2.61
C ASN A 35 -7.08 -14.38 -4.07
N HIS A 36 -8.34 -14.06 -4.35
CA HIS A 36 -8.86 -14.01 -5.72
C HIS A 36 -8.06 -13.02 -6.58
N SER A 37 -7.80 -11.83 -6.04
CA SER A 37 -7.03 -10.81 -6.77
C SER A 37 -5.59 -11.26 -7.07
N LEU A 38 -4.95 -11.98 -6.16
CA LEU A 38 -3.61 -12.54 -6.40
C LEU A 38 -3.64 -13.66 -7.45
N GLU A 39 -4.65 -14.53 -7.43
CA GLU A 39 -4.85 -15.54 -8.49
C GLU A 39 -5.04 -14.88 -9.86
N MET A 40 -5.68 -13.72 -9.89
CA MET A 40 -5.85 -12.90 -11.10
C MET A 40 -4.61 -12.07 -11.47
N GLY A 41 -3.49 -12.21 -10.77
CA GLY A 41 -2.21 -11.59 -11.10
C GLY A 41 -1.98 -10.20 -10.51
N ALA A 42 -2.66 -9.85 -9.41
CA ALA A 42 -2.40 -8.59 -8.71
C ALA A 42 -0.94 -8.52 -8.23
N ALA A 43 -0.29 -7.38 -8.45
CA ALA A 43 1.07 -7.13 -7.96
C ALA A 43 1.10 -6.78 -6.47
N PHE A 44 0.07 -6.10 -5.98
CA PHE A 44 -0.15 -5.75 -4.57
C PHE A 44 -1.63 -5.87 -4.24
N ILE A 45 -1.92 -6.15 -2.99
CA ILE A 45 -3.28 -6.05 -2.43
C ILE A 45 -3.41 -4.71 -1.73
N LYS A 46 -4.24 -3.84 -2.28
CA LYS A 46 -4.58 -2.56 -1.64
C LYS A 46 -5.63 -2.80 -0.57
N CYS A 47 -5.24 -2.66 0.69
CA CYS A 47 -6.15 -2.74 1.83
C CYS A 47 -7.00 -1.47 1.90
N PHE A 48 -8.19 -1.50 1.32
CA PHE A 48 -9.08 -0.33 1.21
C PHE A 48 -10.56 -0.74 1.29
N PRO A 49 -11.39 0.00 2.01
CA PRO A 49 -11.10 1.20 2.83
C PRO A 49 -10.64 0.90 4.27
N ILE A 50 -10.34 -0.33 4.58
CA ILE A 50 -10.11 -0.85 5.94
C ILE A 50 -8.85 -0.30 6.65
N SER A 51 -7.87 0.22 5.91
CA SER A 51 -6.66 0.84 6.50
C SER A 51 -6.99 1.97 7.48
N ASN A 52 -8.02 2.77 7.19
CA ASN A 52 -8.48 3.85 8.08
C ASN A 52 -9.13 3.34 9.37
N VAL A 53 -9.67 2.12 9.34
CA VAL A 53 -10.43 1.55 10.47
C VAL A 53 -9.49 0.79 11.41
N TYR A 54 -8.62 -0.05 10.86
CA TYR A 54 -7.74 -0.91 11.64
C TYR A 54 -6.37 -0.29 11.94
N GLY A 55 -5.96 0.74 11.19
CA GLY A 55 -4.63 1.30 11.33
C GLY A 55 -3.52 0.28 11.01
N PRO A 56 -2.29 0.48 11.52
CA PRO A 56 -1.15 -0.39 11.22
C PRO A 56 -1.33 -1.86 11.64
N GLU A 57 -2.19 -2.15 12.62
CA GLU A 57 -2.52 -3.52 13.03
C GLU A 57 -3.08 -4.38 11.90
N LEU A 58 -3.68 -3.76 10.89
CA LEU A 58 -4.14 -4.42 9.68
C LEU A 58 -3.08 -5.31 9.04
N VAL A 59 -1.81 -4.88 9.06
CA VAL A 59 -0.71 -5.65 8.46
C VAL A 59 -0.58 -7.01 9.14
N ASN A 60 -0.64 -7.04 10.47
CA ASN A 60 -0.59 -8.29 11.25
C ASN A 60 -1.78 -9.19 10.92
N LEU A 61 -2.99 -8.61 10.80
CA LEU A 61 -4.20 -9.38 10.49
C LEU A 61 -4.10 -10.12 9.14
N PHE A 62 -3.47 -9.51 8.15
CA PHE A 62 -3.26 -10.13 6.84
C PHE A 62 -2.01 -11.01 6.79
N LYS A 63 -0.88 -10.53 7.31
CA LYS A 63 0.41 -11.24 7.16
C LYS A 63 0.62 -12.38 8.15
N THR A 64 -0.10 -12.45 9.25
CA THR A 64 0.00 -13.61 10.15
C THR A 64 -0.38 -14.92 9.44
N PRO A 65 -1.55 -15.03 8.78
CA PRO A 65 -1.86 -16.23 8.01
C PRO A 65 -1.15 -16.30 6.64
N THR A 66 -0.76 -15.16 6.06
CA THR A 66 -0.19 -15.06 4.70
C THR A 66 1.02 -14.12 4.67
N PRO A 67 2.16 -14.51 5.27
CA PRO A 67 3.32 -13.62 5.44
C PRO A 67 3.95 -13.16 4.11
N TRP A 68 3.74 -13.88 3.04
CA TRP A 68 4.21 -13.60 1.69
C TRP A 68 3.36 -12.58 0.91
N MET A 69 2.14 -12.27 1.40
CA MET A 69 1.20 -11.40 0.68
C MET A 69 1.71 -9.97 0.57
N PRO A 70 1.86 -9.42 -0.66
CA PRO A 70 2.30 -8.05 -0.84
C PRO A 70 1.15 -7.08 -0.55
N LEU A 71 1.28 -6.26 0.49
CA LEU A 71 0.26 -5.34 0.97
C LEU A 71 0.58 -3.88 0.64
N MET A 72 -0.43 -3.17 0.16
CA MET A 72 -0.47 -1.72 0.04
C MET A 72 -1.51 -1.17 1.01
N ALA A 73 -1.09 -0.42 2.02
CA ALA A 73 -2.01 0.34 2.85
C ALA A 73 -2.37 1.67 2.16
N SER A 74 -3.64 2.05 2.20
CA SER A 74 -4.12 3.30 1.58
C SER A 74 -5.24 3.91 2.41
N GLY A 75 -5.02 5.15 2.85
CA GLY A 75 -5.89 5.91 3.73
C GLY A 75 -5.39 5.91 5.18
N GLY A 76 -5.50 7.06 5.84
CA GLY A 76 -5.10 7.26 7.22
C GLY A 76 -3.59 7.30 7.49
N ILE A 77 -2.76 7.18 6.46
CA ILE A 77 -1.30 7.21 6.59
C ILE A 77 -0.82 8.64 6.55
N ASN A 78 0.03 8.98 7.51
CA ASN A 78 0.61 10.31 7.68
C ASN A 78 2.05 10.21 8.20
N LEU A 79 2.70 11.35 8.42
CA LEU A 79 4.09 11.40 8.89
C LEU A 79 4.29 10.79 10.29
N ASP A 80 3.25 10.79 11.14
CA ASP A 80 3.35 10.34 12.52
C ASP A 80 3.27 8.80 12.63
N ASN A 81 2.55 8.15 11.70
CA ASN A 81 2.32 6.70 11.75
C ASN A 81 3.02 5.90 10.63
N LEU A 82 3.66 6.57 9.67
CA LEU A 82 4.33 5.89 8.54
C LEU A 82 5.37 4.86 8.97
N ALA A 83 6.20 5.21 9.97
CA ALA A 83 7.22 4.30 10.49
C ALA A 83 6.59 3.02 11.02
N GLU A 84 5.52 3.11 11.82
CA GLU A 84 4.82 1.95 12.35
C GLU A 84 4.24 1.05 11.24
N TRP A 85 3.66 1.62 10.19
CA TRP A 85 3.20 0.84 9.04
C TRP A 85 4.32 0.01 8.40
N LEU A 86 5.50 0.62 8.23
CA LEU A 86 6.66 -0.04 7.65
C LEU A 86 7.22 -1.13 8.59
N GLU A 87 7.35 -0.84 9.88
CA GLU A 87 7.83 -1.78 10.90
C GLU A 87 6.96 -3.03 11.00
N ARG A 88 5.66 -2.90 10.81
CA ARG A 88 4.72 -4.03 10.76
C ARG A 88 4.78 -4.81 9.44
N GLY A 89 5.54 -4.33 8.45
CA GLY A 89 5.81 -5.07 7.22
C GLY A 89 4.88 -4.76 6.05
N VAL A 90 4.24 -3.58 6.01
CA VAL A 90 3.57 -3.13 4.78
C VAL A 90 4.60 -2.93 3.68
N ASP A 91 4.30 -3.35 2.48
CA ASP A 91 5.23 -3.28 1.35
C ASP A 91 5.24 -1.90 0.69
N CYS A 92 4.07 -1.25 0.62
CA CYS A 92 3.95 0.12 0.15
C CYS A 92 2.76 0.86 0.77
N CYS A 93 2.79 2.19 0.68
CA CYS A 93 1.79 3.08 1.25
C CYS A 93 1.27 4.06 0.21
N GLY A 94 -0.06 4.17 0.10
CA GLY A 94 -0.75 5.17 -0.70
C GLY A 94 -1.08 6.40 0.14
N MET A 95 -0.42 7.53 -0.13
CA MET A 95 -0.65 8.81 0.55
C MET A 95 -1.28 9.80 -0.43
N GLY A 96 -2.49 10.26 -0.12
CA GLY A 96 -3.21 11.21 -0.97
C GLY A 96 -2.88 12.66 -0.64
N SER A 97 -3.64 13.24 0.27
CA SER A 97 -3.63 14.70 0.53
C SER A 97 -2.27 15.25 0.97
N LEU A 98 -1.47 14.48 1.68
CA LEU A 98 -0.13 14.90 2.12
C LEU A 98 0.78 15.26 0.93
N LEU A 99 0.64 14.52 -0.18
CA LEU A 99 1.51 14.63 -1.36
C LEU A 99 0.81 15.28 -2.57
N THR A 100 -0.43 15.77 -2.40
CA THR A 100 -1.21 16.34 -3.52
C THR A 100 -1.85 17.68 -3.22
N LYS A 101 -1.92 18.09 -1.95
CA LYS A 101 -2.51 19.36 -1.51
C LYS A 101 -1.45 20.31 -0.98
N GLY A 102 -1.65 21.60 -1.24
CA GLY A 102 -0.75 22.67 -0.82
C GLY A 102 0.04 23.28 -1.98
N SER A 103 0.99 24.13 -1.66
CA SER A 103 1.92 24.68 -2.65
C SER A 103 2.91 23.61 -3.15
N LYS A 104 3.56 23.89 -4.25
CA LYS A 104 4.59 23.00 -4.80
C LYS A 104 5.74 22.77 -3.81
N GLU A 105 6.11 23.81 -3.08
CA GLU A 105 7.16 23.80 -2.05
C GLU A 105 6.74 22.94 -0.86
N GLU A 106 5.50 23.04 -0.40
CA GLU A 106 4.95 22.21 0.68
C GLU A 106 4.90 20.74 0.31
N ILE A 107 4.42 20.43 -0.90
CA ILE A 107 4.38 19.06 -1.42
C ILE A 107 5.80 18.48 -1.51
N ALA A 108 6.76 19.23 -2.02
CA ALA A 108 8.17 18.80 -2.09
C ALA A 108 8.77 18.57 -0.69
N ALA A 109 8.50 19.45 0.26
CA ALA A 109 8.95 19.29 1.65
C ALA A 109 8.33 18.05 2.31
N ASN A 110 7.04 17.80 2.11
CA ASN A 110 6.37 16.61 2.61
C ASN A 110 6.94 15.33 1.98
N ALA A 111 7.17 15.33 0.68
CA ALA A 111 7.81 14.19 0.00
C ALA A 111 9.20 13.87 0.55
N ALA A 112 10.00 14.91 0.84
CA ALA A 112 11.32 14.74 1.46
C ALA A 112 11.22 14.13 2.87
N LYS A 113 10.26 14.57 3.70
CA LYS A 113 10.02 14.00 5.03
C LYS A 113 9.58 12.53 4.94
N VAL A 114 8.64 12.21 4.04
CA VAL A 114 8.21 10.82 3.80
C VAL A 114 9.42 9.96 3.41
N ARG A 115 10.26 10.43 2.51
CA ARG A 115 11.46 9.70 2.08
C ARG A 115 12.42 9.45 3.24
N ALA A 116 12.69 10.47 4.06
CA ALA A 116 13.56 10.35 5.22
C ALA A 116 13.06 9.29 6.21
N ILE A 117 11.75 9.30 6.55
CA ILE A 117 11.14 8.31 7.43
C ILE A 117 11.29 6.88 6.86
N ILE A 118 11.06 6.70 5.56
CA ILE A 118 11.21 5.39 4.91
C ILE A 118 12.66 4.90 5.02
N ASP A 119 13.62 5.74 4.71
CA ASP A 119 15.05 5.37 4.71
C ASP A 119 15.53 5.04 6.12
N GLU A 120 15.19 5.86 7.11
CA GLU A 120 15.53 5.65 8.52
C GLU A 120 14.89 4.37 9.07
N THR A 121 13.60 4.15 8.81
CA THR A 121 12.89 2.96 9.30
C THR A 121 13.46 1.68 8.68
N ARG A 122 13.69 1.68 7.37
CA ARG A 122 14.28 0.51 6.68
C ARG A 122 15.70 0.21 7.13
N ALA A 123 16.51 1.23 7.37
CA ALA A 123 17.86 1.05 7.90
C ALA A 123 17.85 0.38 9.29
N LYS A 124 16.94 0.80 10.18
CA LYS A 124 16.75 0.17 11.50
C LYS A 124 16.29 -1.29 11.39
N MET A 125 15.38 -1.60 10.48
CA MET A 125 14.87 -2.97 10.26
C MET A 125 15.95 -3.92 9.72
N GLN A 126 16.93 -3.44 8.96
CA GLN A 126 18.03 -4.25 8.44
C GLN A 126 19.10 -4.58 9.50
N THR A 127 19.18 -3.82 10.57
CA THR A 127 20.16 -3.99 11.65
C THR A 127 19.61 -4.75 12.86
N ALA A 128 18.33 -5.00 12.88
CA ALA A 128 17.63 -5.78 13.93
C ALA A 128 17.52 -7.25 13.54
#